data_0fa157da6d8a1d83c5a4e9856784b079
#
_entry.id   0fa157da6d8a1d83c5a4e9856784b079
#
_cell.length_a   1.000
_cell.length_b   1.000
_cell.length_c   1.000
_cell.angle_alpha   90.00
_cell.angle_beta   90.00
_cell.angle_gamma   90.00
#
_symmetry.space_group_name_H-M   'P 1'
#
loop_
_entity.id
_entity.type
_entity.pdbx_description
1 polymer ?
#
loop_
_entity_poly.entity_id
_entity_poly.type
_entity_poly.pdbx_seq_one_letter_code
_entity_poly.pdbx_strand_id
1 'polypeptide(L)' 'MTLPIGSYVVEIRTGRVGRVMGHVGPYVQIRPLGGGREWDVEPDGVREATSAERLSAATAHVNA' A
#
# COMPACT_ATOMS: atom_id res chain seq x y z
N MET A 1 -15.61 1.18 -2.34
CA MET A 1 -15.08 2.49 -1.97
C MET A 1 -13.69 2.65 -2.54
N THR A 2 -13.43 3.79 -3.15
CA THR A 2 -12.15 4.03 -3.82
C THR A 2 -11.22 4.76 -2.87
N LEU A 3 -10.01 4.23 -2.70
CA LEU A 3 -8.97 4.88 -1.89
C LEU A 3 -8.29 5.95 -2.73
N PRO A 4 -8.07 7.14 -2.16
CA PRO A 4 -7.44 8.22 -2.93
C PRO A 4 -5.98 7.91 -3.25
N ILE A 5 -5.53 8.44 -4.39
CA ILE A 5 -4.11 8.38 -4.77
C ILE A 5 -3.30 9.08 -3.67
N GLY A 6 -2.22 8.46 -3.25
CA GLY A 6 -1.38 8.95 -2.17
C GLY A 6 -1.69 8.37 -0.81
N SER A 7 -2.81 7.65 -0.66
CA SER A 7 -3.16 6.98 0.59
C SER A 7 -2.20 5.84 0.88
N TYR A 8 -1.93 5.63 2.16
CA TYR A 8 -1.17 4.45 2.60
C TYR A 8 -2.14 3.32 2.89
N VAL A 9 -1.84 2.15 2.38
CA VAL A 9 -2.73 0.99 2.44
C VAL A 9 -1.95 -0.25 2.83
N VAL A 10 -2.68 -1.27 3.28
CA VAL A 10 -2.12 -2.58 3.59
C VAL A 10 -2.81 -3.60 2.70
N GLU A 11 -2.03 -4.42 2.04
CA GLU A 11 -2.56 -5.59 1.35
C GLU A 11 -2.93 -6.63 2.39
N ILE A 12 -4.20 -6.97 2.47
CA ILE A 12 -4.73 -7.80 3.56
C ILE A 12 -4.08 -9.17 3.58
N ARG A 13 -3.89 -9.77 2.42
CA ARG A 13 -3.39 -11.13 2.31
C ARG A 13 -1.95 -11.27 2.79
N THR A 14 -1.11 -10.26 2.52
CA THR A 14 0.33 -10.36 2.77
C THR A 14 0.81 -9.47 3.90
N GLY A 15 0.01 -8.49 4.29
CA GLY A 15 0.42 -7.50 5.29
C GLY A 15 1.35 -6.44 4.73
N ARG A 16 1.59 -6.41 3.43
CA ARG A 16 2.48 -5.41 2.82
C ARG A 16 1.86 -4.04 2.85
N VAL A 17 2.64 -3.06 3.25
CA VAL A 17 2.21 -1.66 3.28
C VAL A 17 2.75 -0.95 2.04
N GLY A 18 1.92 -0.15 1.43
CA GLY A 18 2.31 0.63 0.28
C GLY A 18 1.47 1.88 0.12
N ARG A 19 1.71 2.59 -0.95
CA ARG A 19 1.03 3.83 -1.25
C ARG A 19 0.25 3.68 -2.54
N VAL A 20 -0.99 4.15 -2.56
CA VAL A 20 -1.81 4.10 -3.78
C VAL A 20 -1.25 5.09 -4.78
N MET A 21 -0.87 4.59 -5.95
CA MET A 21 -0.31 5.40 -7.03
C MET A 21 -1.32 5.67 -8.13
N GLY A 22 -2.32 4.83 -8.27
CA GLY A 22 -3.32 5.00 -9.30
C GLY A 22 -4.28 3.83 -9.34
N HIS A 23 -5.09 3.82 -10.37
CA HIS A 23 -6.05 2.75 -10.61
C HIS A 23 -5.91 2.31 -12.06
N VAL A 24 -5.82 1.00 -12.26
CA VAL A 24 -5.68 0.41 -13.60
C VAL A 24 -6.82 -0.58 -13.76
N GLY A 25 -7.81 -0.24 -14.58
CA GLY A 25 -9.02 -1.05 -14.70
C GLY A 25 -9.67 -1.19 -13.33
N PRO A 26 -10.01 -2.40 -12.90
CA PRO A 26 -10.61 -2.62 -11.59
C PRO A 26 -9.60 -2.66 -10.44
N TYR A 27 -8.29 -2.55 -10.73
CA TYR A 27 -7.24 -2.75 -9.74
C TYR A 27 -6.72 -1.45 -9.17
N VAL A 28 -6.26 -1.53 -7.90
CA VAL A 28 -5.54 -0.44 -7.24
C VAL A 28 -4.05 -0.71 -7.42
N GLN A 29 -3.33 0.26 -7.95
CA GLN A 29 -1.89 0.15 -8.16
C GLN A 29 -1.16 0.69 -6.94
N ILE A 30 -0.28 -0.12 -6.36
CA ILE A 30 0.38 0.18 -5.08
C ILE A 30 1.88 0.15 -5.26
N ARG A 31 2.54 1.15 -4.67
CA ARG A 31 4.01 1.22 -4.63
C ARG A 31 4.49 0.86 -3.22
N PRO A 32 5.46 -0.06 -3.08
CA PRO A 32 6.02 -0.38 -1.77
C PRO A 32 6.69 0.85 -1.15
N LEU A 33 6.63 0.97 0.17
CA LEU A 33 7.24 2.12 0.86
C LEU A 33 8.75 2.17 0.68
N GLY A 34 9.39 1.02 0.61
CA GLY A 34 10.82 0.94 0.43
C GLY A 34 11.29 1.10 -1.00
N GLY A 35 10.38 1.42 -1.91
CA GLY A 35 10.68 1.42 -3.32
C GLY A 35 10.53 0.01 -3.90
N GLY A 36 10.83 -0.15 -5.16
CA GLY A 36 10.69 -1.42 -5.84
C GLY A 36 9.51 -1.40 -6.78
N ARG A 37 9.11 -2.60 -7.21
CA ARG A 37 8.09 -2.75 -8.24
C ARG A 37 6.70 -2.52 -7.67
N GLU A 38 5.91 -1.72 -8.37
CA GLU A 38 4.49 -1.55 -8.06
C GLU A 38 3.73 -2.83 -8.35
N TRP A 39 2.65 -3.05 -7.62
CA TRP A 39 1.81 -4.22 -7.85
C TRP A 39 0.34 -3.82 -7.79
N ASP A 40 -0.50 -4.64 -8.41
CA ASP A 40 -1.93 -4.39 -8.52
C ASP A 40 -2.68 -5.28 -7.55
N VAL A 41 -3.70 -4.71 -6.90
CA VAL A 41 -4.54 -5.45 -5.95
C VAL A 41 -5.99 -5.08 -6.21
N GLU A 42 -6.88 -6.04 -6.07
CA GLU A 42 -8.30 -5.75 -6.11
C GLU A 42 -8.67 -4.84 -4.95
N PRO A 43 -9.65 -3.93 -5.12
CA PRO A 43 -10.04 -3.02 -4.04
C PRO A 43 -10.39 -3.72 -2.73
N ASP A 44 -10.97 -4.92 -2.81
CA ASP A 44 -11.33 -5.69 -1.62
C ASP A 44 -10.11 -6.29 -0.93
N GLY A 45 -8.96 -6.28 -1.58
CA GLY A 45 -7.73 -6.86 -1.04
C GLY A 45 -6.86 -5.88 -0.29
N VAL A 46 -7.28 -4.63 -0.18
CA VAL A 46 -6.52 -3.59 0.53
C VAL A 46 -7.42 -2.88 1.53
N ARG A 47 -6.80 -2.33 2.56
CA ARG A 47 -7.45 -1.44 3.50
C ARG A 47 -6.54 -0.28 3.81
N GLU A 48 -7.09 0.79 4.36
CA GLU A 48 -6.28 1.93 4.76
C GLU A 48 -5.32 1.51 5.88
N ALA A 49 -4.06 1.94 5.77
CA ALA A 49 -3.07 1.67 6.81
C ALA A 49 -3.27 2.59 7.98
N THR A 50 -3.06 2.08 9.20
CA THR A 50 -3.05 2.91 10.40
C THR A 50 -1.75 3.69 10.46
N SER A 51 -1.72 4.74 11.30
CA SER A 51 -0.50 5.50 11.53
C SER A 51 0.62 4.61 12.04
N ALA A 52 0.29 3.67 12.93
CA ALA A 52 1.28 2.74 13.46
C ALA A 52 1.85 1.84 12.37
N GLU A 53 1.00 1.36 11.47
CA GLU A 53 1.46 0.53 10.36
C GLU A 53 2.36 1.30 9.41
N ARG A 54 2.02 2.54 9.10
CA ARG A 54 2.84 3.39 8.24
C ARG A 54 4.22 3.62 8.86
N LEU A 55 4.24 3.95 10.15
CA LEU A 55 5.47 4.23 10.86
C LEU A 55 6.35 2.99 10.96
N SER A 56 5.75 1.85 11.28
CA SER A 56 6.47 0.59 11.39
C SER A 56 7.12 0.20 10.07
N ALA A 57 6.40 0.33 8.97
CA ALA A 57 6.91 -0.01 7.65
C ALA A 57 8.06 0.92 7.25
N ALA A 58 7.94 2.22 7.52
CA ALA A 58 8.98 3.18 7.21
C ALA A 58 10.23 2.92 8.05
N THR A 59 10.06 2.60 9.33
CA THR A 59 11.16 2.29 10.23
C THR A 59 11.89 1.02 9.80
N ALA A 60 11.14 -0.02 9.43
CA ALA A 60 11.73 -1.26 8.96
C ALA A 60 12.56 -1.02 7.70
N HIS A 61 12.08 -0.17 6.79
CA HIS A 61 12.82 0.16 5.58
C HIS A 61 14.11 0.91 5.92
N VAL A 62 14.05 1.89 6.81
CA VAL A 62 15.22 2.68 7.19
C VAL A 62 16.28 1.82 7.86
N ASN A 63 15.88 0.81 8.58
CA ASN A 63 16.80 -0.07 9.31
C ASN A 63 17.25 -1.27 8.52
N ALA A 64 16.77 -1.44 7.32
CA ALA A 64 17.10 -2.60 6.48
C ALA A 64 18.47 -2.40 5.70
#